data_27fea1a9e9db565c5dcf3037f7a18b15
#
_entry.id   27fea1a9e9db565c5dcf3037f7a18b15
#
_cell.length_a   1.000
_cell.length_b   1.000
_cell.length_c   1.000
_cell.angle_alpha   90.00
_cell.angle_beta   90.00
_cell.angle_gamma   90.00
#
_symmetry.space_group_name_H-M   'P 1'
#
loop_
_entity.id
_entity.type
_entity.pdbx_description
1 polymer ?
#
loop_
_entity_poly.entity_id
_entity_poly.type
_entity_poly.pdbx_seq_one_letter_code
_entity_poly.pdbx_strand_id
1 'polypeptide(L)'
;MFGDHKQFPWSMGFQPHTQGETRVYGRYLAQNYPNAKIGVLYSSDGLGRDNITGFKQGLGDKVGNILVEQTYEATDPTIDSQLVKIRTSGVDVFANFTTPKFAAMAIRKTAEMGWKPVHILHGISLSIETVLKPAGLENAKDLITSNYLKEYGDPAWNEDPGMKKFVTFLDKYLPGENKHNSNIAYAYMSAQTMVHILQQCGDDLTRANVLRQAESLKDLELDVLLPGIKVNTSPTDHYPIQQTRMHRFDGVRWQGFGPILELD
;
A
#
# COMPACT_ATOMS: atom_id res chain seq x y z
N MET A 1 8.80 -4.76 13.63
CA MET A 1 9.85 -5.77 13.33
C MET A 1 10.80 -5.23 12.26
N PHE A 2 10.37 -5.03 11.03
CA PHE A 2 11.28 -4.74 9.89
C PHE A 2 12.03 -3.42 9.97
N GLY A 3 11.53 -2.42 10.67
CA GLY A 3 12.23 -1.13 10.88
C GLY A 3 13.06 -1.05 12.16
N ASP A 4 12.96 -2.05 13.03
CA ASP A 4 13.74 -2.07 14.28
C ASP A 4 15.12 -2.73 14.05
N HIS A 5 16.02 -1.95 13.49
CA HIS A 5 17.40 -2.38 13.19
C HIS A 5 18.20 -2.81 14.42
N LYS A 6 17.83 -2.35 15.63
CA LYS A 6 18.52 -2.72 16.86
C LYS A 6 18.12 -4.11 17.34
N GLN A 7 16.81 -4.39 17.34
CA GLN A 7 16.30 -5.68 17.79
C GLN A 7 16.37 -6.74 16.68
N PHE A 8 16.20 -6.34 15.42
CA PHE A 8 16.18 -7.22 14.26
C PHE A 8 17.16 -6.78 13.17
N PRO A 9 18.47 -6.74 13.45
CA PRO A 9 19.48 -6.16 12.55
C PRO A 9 19.60 -6.87 11.21
N TRP A 10 19.08 -8.10 11.09
CA TRP A 10 19.12 -8.90 9.87
C TRP A 10 17.82 -8.88 9.07
N SER A 11 16.92 -7.99 9.43
CA SER A 11 15.59 -7.89 8.79
C SER A 11 15.38 -6.51 8.20
N MET A 12 14.95 -6.46 6.95
CA MET A 12 14.54 -5.24 6.25
C MET A 12 13.15 -5.43 5.65
N GLY A 13 12.29 -4.44 5.76
CA GLY A 13 11.03 -4.40 5.01
C GLY A 13 11.32 -3.96 3.57
N PHE A 14 10.43 -4.31 2.63
CA PHE A 14 10.58 -3.86 1.25
C PHE A 14 9.29 -3.22 0.68
N GLN A 15 8.35 -2.92 1.52
CA GLN A 15 7.15 -2.14 1.20
C GLN A 15 7.17 -0.84 2.00
N PRO A 16 6.41 0.18 1.58
CA PRO A 16 6.08 1.30 2.44
C PRO A 16 5.61 0.80 3.79
N HIS A 17 6.17 1.34 4.87
CA HIS A 17 5.77 0.86 6.20
C HIS A 17 4.37 1.34 6.56
N THR A 18 3.61 0.46 7.15
CA THR A 18 2.17 0.62 7.40
C THR A 18 1.80 1.91 8.12
N GLN A 19 2.55 2.27 9.17
CA GLN A 19 2.28 3.52 9.91
C GLN A 19 2.50 4.77 9.05
N GLY A 20 3.54 4.78 8.20
CA GLY A 20 3.81 5.88 7.28
C GLY A 20 2.72 6.01 6.24
N GLU A 21 2.31 4.89 5.63
CA GLU A 21 1.24 4.87 4.65
C GLU A 21 -0.07 5.43 5.22
N THR A 22 -0.50 4.92 6.37
CA THR A 22 -1.75 5.39 6.98
C THR A 22 -1.65 6.81 7.54
N ARG A 23 -0.46 7.26 7.92
CA ARG A 23 -0.19 8.67 8.24
C ARG A 23 -0.45 9.58 7.04
N VAL A 24 -0.05 9.16 5.85
CA VAL A 24 -0.37 9.89 4.60
C VAL A 24 -1.88 10.02 4.41
N TYR A 25 -2.65 8.96 4.64
CA TYR A 25 -4.12 9.03 4.56
C TYR A 25 -4.71 9.98 5.60
N GLY A 26 -4.20 9.96 6.83
CA GLY A 26 -4.62 10.88 7.89
C GLY A 26 -4.36 12.33 7.51
N ARG A 27 -3.15 12.65 7.04
CA ARG A 27 -2.79 14.00 6.55
C ARG A 27 -3.69 14.43 5.38
N TYR A 28 -3.93 13.54 4.42
CA TYR A 28 -4.82 13.81 3.30
C TYR A 28 -6.23 14.17 3.75
N LEU A 29 -6.80 13.40 4.69
CA LEU A 29 -8.14 13.68 5.22
C LEU A 29 -8.18 14.96 6.06
N ALA A 30 -7.19 15.20 6.90
CA ALA A 30 -7.11 16.43 7.71
C ALA A 30 -7.09 17.70 6.84
N GLN A 31 -6.41 17.63 5.68
CA GLN A 31 -6.30 18.76 4.75
C GLN A 31 -7.54 18.92 3.86
N ASN A 32 -8.09 17.84 3.32
CA ASN A 32 -9.14 17.91 2.30
C ASN A 32 -10.56 17.72 2.86
N TYR A 33 -10.69 17.12 4.05
CA TYR A 33 -11.96 16.81 4.71
C TYR A 33 -11.90 17.15 6.21
N PRO A 34 -11.54 18.39 6.59
CA PRO A 34 -11.17 18.75 7.98
C PRO A 34 -12.30 18.58 9.01
N ASN A 35 -13.55 18.54 8.55
CA ASN A 35 -14.74 18.40 9.40
C ASN A 35 -15.48 17.07 9.19
N ALA A 36 -14.94 16.17 8.37
CA ALA A 36 -15.59 14.89 8.08
C ALA A 36 -15.57 13.96 9.29
N LYS A 37 -16.67 13.30 9.54
CA LYS A 37 -16.81 12.23 10.53
C LYS A 37 -16.23 10.95 9.93
N ILE A 38 -15.36 10.28 10.68
CA ILE A 38 -14.57 9.15 10.17
C ILE A 38 -14.95 7.87 10.89
N GLY A 39 -15.18 6.80 10.13
CA GLY A 39 -15.26 5.44 10.63
C GLY A 39 -14.06 4.62 10.13
N VAL A 40 -13.49 3.81 10.99
CA VAL A 40 -12.29 3.01 10.69
C VAL A 40 -12.56 1.54 10.90
N LEU A 41 -12.11 0.71 9.96
CA LEU A 41 -12.10 -0.77 10.09
C LEU A 41 -10.67 -1.28 9.88
N TYR A 42 -10.16 -2.05 10.83
CA TYR A 42 -8.80 -2.61 10.78
C TYR A 42 -8.72 -3.97 11.48
N SER A 43 -7.65 -4.76 11.22
CA SER A 43 -7.45 -6.04 11.90
C SER A 43 -7.08 -5.84 13.37
N SER A 44 -7.47 -6.77 14.24
CA SER A 44 -7.17 -6.71 15.68
C SER A 44 -5.72 -7.03 16.05
N ASP A 45 -4.90 -7.41 15.08
CA ASP A 45 -3.51 -7.82 15.23
C ASP A 45 -2.49 -6.64 15.22
N GLY A 46 -1.21 -6.96 15.05
CA GLY A 46 -0.12 -5.98 14.95
C GLY A 46 -0.25 -5.05 13.76
N LEU A 47 -0.69 -5.57 12.61
CA LEU A 47 -0.91 -4.77 11.40
C LEU A 47 -1.99 -3.70 11.63
N GLY A 48 -3.11 -4.09 12.23
CA GLY A 48 -4.18 -3.14 12.53
C GLY A 48 -3.77 -2.08 13.55
N ARG A 49 -2.99 -2.46 14.57
CA ARG A 49 -2.44 -1.47 15.52
C ARG A 49 -1.51 -0.47 14.86
N ASP A 50 -0.68 -0.90 13.93
CA ASP A 50 0.17 0.00 13.14
C ASP A 50 -0.65 0.91 12.24
N ASN A 51 -1.69 0.36 11.58
CA ASN A 51 -2.62 1.13 10.75
C ASN A 51 -3.27 2.28 11.53
N ILE A 52 -3.91 1.98 12.64
CA ILE A 52 -4.63 3.01 13.40
C ILE A 52 -3.69 4.01 14.07
N THR A 53 -2.50 3.59 14.47
CA THR A 53 -1.49 4.47 15.05
C THR A 53 -1.01 5.49 14.04
N GLY A 54 -0.58 5.06 12.85
CA GLY A 54 -0.14 5.96 11.79
C GLY A 54 -1.26 6.89 11.32
N PHE A 55 -2.47 6.37 11.19
CA PHE A 55 -3.63 7.16 10.79
C PHE A 55 -3.95 8.29 11.77
N LYS A 56 -3.97 7.99 13.08
CA LYS A 56 -4.18 9.00 14.14
C LYS A 56 -3.05 10.05 14.15
N GLN A 57 -1.80 9.63 13.96
CA GLN A 57 -0.68 10.57 13.81
C GLN A 57 -0.88 11.52 12.63
N GLY A 58 -1.34 11.00 11.50
CA GLY A 58 -1.60 11.80 10.30
C GLY A 58 -2.77 12.77 10.44
N LEU A 59 -3.81 12.40 11.17
CA LEU A 59 -4.94 13.27 11.48
C LEU A 59 -4.57 14.44 12.42
N GLY A 60 -3.56 14.25 13.27
CA GLY A 60 -3.12 15.29 14.22
C GLY A 60 -4.25 15.76 15.12
N ASP A 61 -4.54 17.07 15.10
CA ASP A 61 -5.62 17.69 15.88
C ASP A 61 -7.04 17.25 15.46
N LYS A 62 -7.18 16.60 14.30
CA LYS A 62 -8.45 16.05 13.78
C LYS A 62 -8.75 14.62 14.24
N VAL A 63 -7.95 14.04 15.15
CA VAL A 63 -8.21 12.68 15.70
C VAL A 63 -9.61 12.55 16.28
N GLY A 64 -10.16 13.63 16.89
CA GLY A 64 -11.53 13.66 17.40
C GLY A 64 -12.62 13.45 16.34
N ASN A 65 -12.30 13.51 15.07
CA ASN A 65 -13.22 13.24 13.96
C ASN A 65 -13.49 11.71 13.79
N ILE A 66 -12.69 10.84 14.40
CA ILE A 66 -12.94 9.40 14.41
C ILE A 66 -14.10 9.12 15.38
N LEU A 67 -15.28 8.86 14.85
CA LEU A 67 -16.47 8.57 15.64
C LEU A 67 -16.59 7.10 16.00
N VAL A 68 -16.07 6.21 15.18
CA VAL A 68 -16.20 4.77 15.36
C VAL A 68 -15.00 4.03 14.83
N GLU A 69 -14.48 3.14 15.64
CA GLU A 69 -13.46 2.16 15.28
C GLU A 69 -14.06 0.77 15.43
N GLN A 70 -13.87 -0.07 14.41
CA GLN A 70 -14.25 -1.47 14.44
C GLN A 70 -13.06 -2.33 14.05
N THR A 71 -12.97 -3.49 14.65
CA THR A 71 -11.92 -4.46 14.34
C THR A 71 -12.51 -5.76 13.81
N TYR A 72 -11.67 -6.55 13.15
CA TYR A 72 -11.99 -7.90 12.72
C TYR A 72 -10.80 -8.83 12.99
N GLU A 73 -11.09 -10.12 13.14
CA GLU A 73 -10.09 -11.18 13.22
C GLU A 73 -9.87 -11.81 11.84
N ALA A 74 -8.64 -12.28 11.57
CA ALA A 74 -8.33 -12.96 10.30
C ALA A 74 -9.20 -14.21 10.06
N THR A 75 -9.74 -14.79 11.11
CA THR A 75 -10.62 -15.98 11.11
C THR A 75 -12.10 -15.65 10.96
N ASP A 76 -12.48 -14.37 10.99
CA ASP A 76 -13.88 -13.98 10.86
C ASP A 76 -14.46 -14.43 9.51
N PRO A 77 -15.66 -15.01 9.50
CA PRO A 77 -16.32 -15.40 8.25
C PRO A 77 -16.85 -14.19 7.47
N THR A 78 -17.21 -13.11 8.15
CA THR A 78 -17.78 -11.87 7.60
C THR A 78 -17.47 -10.67 8.49
N ILE A 79 -17.60 -9.47 7.93
CA ILE A 79 -17.42 -8.18 8.62
C ILE A 79 -18.68 -7.31 8.52
N ASP A 80 -19.81 -7.92 8.21
CA ASP A 80 -21.07 -7.22 7.94
C ASP A 80 -21.55 -6.40 9.16
N SER A 81 -21.43 -6.95 10.36
CA SER A 81 -21.83 -6.27 11.58
C SER A 81 -21.00 -5.02 11.86
N GLN A 82 -19.69 -5.08 11.61
CA GLN A 82 -18.79 -3.96 11.75
C GLN A 82 -19.15 -2.84 10.74
N LEU A 83 -19.42 -3.20 9.50
CA LEU A 83 -19.77 -2.22 8.44
C LEU A 83 -21.13 -1.57 8.73
N VAL A 84 -22.11 -2.32 9.21
CA VAL A 84 -23.42 -1.77 9.63
C VAL A 84 -23.23 -0.76 10.77
N LYS A 85 -22.41 -1.08 11.78
CA LYS A 85 -22.11 -0.15 12.88
C LYS A 85 -21.43 1.12 12.41
N ILE A 86 -20.43 1.01 11.50
CA ILE A 86 -19.75 2.18 10.92
C ILE A 86 -20.74 3.04 10.16
N ARG A 87 -21.54 2.47 9.27
CA ARG A 87 -22.53 3.22 8.49
C ARG A 87 -23.55 3.93 9.38
N THR A 88 -24.10 3.23 10.38
CA THR A 88 -25.15 3.78 11.25
C THR A 88 -24.64 4.88 12.20
N SER A 89 -23.32 4.99 12.38
CA SER A 89 -22.71 6.09 13.13
C SER A 89 -22.74 7.43 12.37
N GLY A 90 -23.21 7.45 11.11
CA GLY A 90 -23.37 8.69 10.33
C GLY A 90 -22.03 9.30 9.90
N VAL A 91 -21.05 8.45 9.56
CA VAL A 91 -19.74 8.89 9.11
C VAL A 91 -19.73 9.24 7.62
N ASP A 92 -18.93 10.23 7.26
CA ASP A 92 -18.74 10.75 5.91
C ASP A 92 -17.58 10.03 5.18
N VAL A 93 -16.61 9.56 5.97
CA VAL A 93 -15.40 8.88 5.50
C VAL A 93 -15.35 7.48 6.08
N PHE A 94 -15.02 6.53 5.24
CA PHE A 94 -14.69 5.16 5.65
C PHE A 94 -13.22 4.86 5.37
N ALA A 95 -12.43 4.73 6.42
CA ALA A 95 -11.04 4.28 6.36
C ALA A 95 -11.00 2.75 6.49
N ASN A 96 -10.80 2.09 5.36
CA ASN A 96 -10.81 0.64 5.22
C ASN A 96 -9.37 0.10 5.21
N PHE A 97 -8.84 -0.23 6.38
CA PHE A 97 -7.50 -0.77 6.58
C PHE A 97 -7.55 -2.28 6.75
N THR A 98 -8.20 -2.94 5.81
CA THR A 98 -8.38 -4.39 5.83
C THR A 98 -7.46 -5.09 4.84
N THR A 99 -7.20 -6.38 5.11
CA THR A 99 -6.46 -7.25 4.20
C THR A 99 -7.30 -7.62 2.98
N PRO A 100 -6.71 -8.10 1.87
CA PRO A 100 -7.39 -8.26 0.57
C PRO A 100 -8.75 -8.95 0.59
N LYS A 101 -8.88 -10.07 1.32
CA LYS A 101 -10.16 -10.79 1.47
C LYS A 101 -11.25 -9.89 2.04
N PHE A 102 -10.94 -9.22 3.14
CA PHE A 102 -11.90 -8.37 3.85
C PHE A 102 -12.14 -7.04 3.14
N ALA A 103 -11.14 -6.54 2.41
CA ALA A 103 -11.30 -5.36 1.56
C ALA A 103 -12.35 -5.58 0.46
N ALA A 104 -12.28 -6.73 -0.23
CA ALA A 104 -13.28 -7.09 -1.22
C ALA A 104 -14.68 -7.22 -0.61
N MET A 105 -14.79 -7.82 0.59
CA MET A 105 -16.06 -7.89 1.33
C MET A 105 -16.57 -6.50 1.70
N ALA A 106 -15.71 -5.61 2.22
CA ALA A 106 -16.08 -4.27 2.63
C ALA A 106 -16.57 -3.42 1.46
N ILE A 107 -15.89 -3.45 0.32
CA ILE A 107 -16.27 -2.72 -0.89
C ILE A 107 -17.65 -3.19 -1.36
N ARG A 108 -17.85 -4.50 -1.48
CA ARG A 108 -19.14 -5.08 -1.90
C ARG A 108 -20.26 -4.69 -0.94
N LYS A 109 -20.04 -4.88 0.35
CA LYS A 109 -21.06 -4.58 1.37
C LYS A 109 -21.41 -3.11 1.44
N THR A 110 -20.44 -2.23 1.26
CA THR A 110 -20.66 -0.78 1.18
C THR A 110 -21.61 -0.44 0.03
N ALA A 111 -21.41 -1.05 -1.13
CA ALA A 111 -22.29 -0.88 -2.30
C ALA A 111 -23.69 -1.49 -2.09
N GLU A 112 -23.79 -2.72 -1.55
CA GLU A 112 -25.07 -3.38 -1.21
C GLU A 112 -25.92 -2.54 -0.26
N MET A 113 -25.29 -1.85 0.68
CA MET A 113 -25.96 -0.94 1.59
C MET A 113 -26.38 0.39 0.93
N GLY A 114 -26.02 0.66 -0.32
CA GLY A 114 -26.22 1.95 -0.97
C GLY A 114 -25.46 3.10 -0.26
N TRP A 115 -24.40 2.76 0.51
CA TRP A 115 -23.61 3.73 1.26
C TRP A 115 -22.45 4.23 0.40
N LYS A 116 -22.27 5.56 0.30
CA LYS A 116 -21.29 6.22 -0.56
C LYS A 116 -20.39 7.18 0.23
N PRO A 117 -19.55 6.67 1.15
CA PRO A 117 -18.59 7.51 1.86
C PRO A 117 -17.42 7.91 0.96
N VAL A 118 -16.63 8.88 1.37
CA VAL A 118 -15.24 8.96 0.91
C VAL A 118 -14.53 7.71 1.43
N HIS A 119 -14.14 6.82 0.53
CA HIS A 119 -13.63 5.49 0.92
C HIS A 119 -12.13 5.43 0.69
N ILE A 120 -11.36 5.41 1.79
CA ILE A 120 -9.91 5.21 1.78
C ILE A 120 -9.63 3.73 1.90
N LEU A 121 -8.86 3.18 0.97
CA LEU A 121 -8.46 1.78 0.95
C LEU A 121 -6.97 1.65 1.25
N HIS A 122 -6.58 0.76 2.14
CA HIS A 122 -5.17 0.45 2.42
C HIS A 122 -4.47 -0.11 1.17
N GLY A 123 -3.26 0.33 0.87
CA GLY A 123 -2.51 -0.04 -0.33
C GLY A 123 -2.21 -1.54 -0.48
N ILE A 124 -2.14 -2.28 0.63
CA ILE A 124 -2.01 -3.75 0.58
C ILE A 124 -3.18 -4.42 -0.16
N SER A 125 -4.32 -3.74 -0.28
CA SER A 125 -5.56 -4.24 -0.87
C SER A 125 -5.93 -3.58 -2.20
N LEU A 126 -5.00 -2.85 -2.82
CA LEU A 126 -5.25 -2.09 -4.07
C LEU A 126 -5.36 -2.96 -5.33
N SER A 127 -4.99 -4.25 -5.27
CA SER A 127 -4.94 -5.11 -6.47
C SER A 127 -6.27 -5.17 -7.22
N ILE A 128 -6.26 -4.74 -8.47
CA ILE A 128 -7.44 -4.79 -9.34
C ILE A 128 -7.89 -6.24 -9.54
N GLU A 129 -6.95 -7.15 -9.81
CA GLU A 129 -7.26 -8.55 -10.11
C GLU A 129 -7.80 -9.32 -8.91
N THR A 130 -7.15 -9.18 -7.75
CA THR A 130 -7.42 -10.06 -6.60
C THR A 130 -8.38 -9.44 -5.57
N VAL A 131 -8.65 -8.13 -5.66
CA VAL A 131 -9.52 -7.42 -4.72
C VAL A 131 -10.67 -6.71 -5.42
N LEU A 132 -10.38 -5.80 -6.38
CA LEU A 132 -11.43 -4.96 -6.95
C LEU A 132 -12.36 -5.74 -7.89
N LYS A 133 -11.82 -6.61 -8.76
CA LYS A 133 -12.65 -7.48 -9.63
C LYS A 133 -13.59 -8.39 -8.82
N PRO A 134 -13.12 -9.12 -7.79
CA PRO A 134 -14.02 -9.88 -6.92
C PRO A 134 -15.04 -9.04 -6.16
N ALA A 135 -14.74 -7.77 -5.88
CA ALA A 135 -15.68 -6.85 -5.23
C ALA A 135 -16.71 -6.25 -6.17
N GLY A 136 -16.45 -6.29 -7.49
CA GLY A 136 -17.15 -5.56 -8.53
C GLY A 136 -16.47 -4.22 -8.82
N LEU A 137 -15.97 -4.03 -10.05
CA LEU A 137 -15.21 -2.81 -10.40
C LEU A 137 -16.07 -1.54 -10.27
N GLU A 138 -17.36 -1.66 -10.56
CA GLU A 138 -18.34 -0.59 -10.39
C GLU A 138 -18.51 -0.16 -8.92
N ASN A 139 -18.37 -1.10 -7.97
CA ASN A 139 -18.44 -0.86 -6.53
C ASN A 139 -17.15 -0.20 -6.00
N ALA A 140 -16.06 -0.36 -6.74
CA ALA A 140 -14.74 0.17 -6.38
C ALA A 140 -14.47 1.57 -6.94
N LYS A 141 -15.35 2.09 -7.80
CA LYS A 141 -15.16 3.43 -8.36
C LYS A 141 -15.06 4.49 -7.25
N ASP A 142 -14.16 5.43 -7.44
CA ASP A 142 -13.84 6.54 -6.53
C ASP A 142 -13.12 6.12 -5.22
N LEU A 143 -12.73 4.85 -5.05
CA LEU A 143 -11.82 4.46 -3.97
C LEU A 143 -10.53 5.28 -4.06
N ILE A 144 -10.03 5.68 -2.90
CA ILE A 144 -8.76 6.41 -2.76
C ILE A 144 -7.77 5.50 -2.03
N THR A 145 -6.56 5.41 -2.56
CA THR A 145 -5.45 4.66 -1.96
C THR A 145 -4.14 5.40 -2.16
N SER A 146 -3.06 4.86 -1.67
CA SER A 146 -1.70 5.21 -2.07
C SER A 146 -1.07 4.07 -2.87
N ASN A 147 -0.18 4.41 -3.79
CA ASN A 147 0.59 3.45 -4.55
C ASN A 147 2.00 4.00 -4.81
N TYR A 148 2.94 3.10 -4.98
CA TYR A 148 4.34 3.40 -5.28
C TYR A 148 4.84 2.67 -6.55
N LEU A 149 3.98 1.80 -7.12
CA LEU A 149 4.30 1.00 -8.29
C LEU A 149 3.59 1.51 -9.54
N LYS A 150 4.24 1.35 -10.68
CA LYS A 150 3.60 1.41 -12.01
C LYS A 150 2.71 0.19 -12.18
N GLU A 151 1.53 0.37 -12.76
CA GLU A 151 0.61 -0.73 -13.04
C GLU A 151 0.70 -1.16 -14.50
N TYR A 152 0.87 -2.47 -14.73
CA TYR A 152 0.78 -3.04 -16.06
C TYR A 152 -0.62 -2.80 -16.64
N GLY A 153 -0.67 -2.40 -17.92
CA GLY A 153 -1.92 -2.10 -18.61
C GLY A 153 -2.41 -0.66 -18.46
N ASP A 154 -1.75 0.17 -17.64
CA ASP A 154 -1.97 1.62 -17.69
C ASP A 154 -1.26 2.20 -18.92
N PRO A 155 -1.99 2.88 -19.84
CA PRO A 155 -1.41 3.51 -21.03
C PRO A 155 -0.25 4.46 -20.75
N ALA A 156 -0.19 5.06 -19.56
CA ALA A 156 0.92 5.92 -19.16
C ALA A 156 2.29 5.21 -19.18
N TRP A 157 2.30 3.88 -19.06
CA TRP A 157 3.51 3.07 -18.99
C TRP A 157 3.78 2.21 -20.23
N ASN A 158 2.98 2.33 -21.29
CA ASN A 158 3.16 1.52 -22.51
C ASN A 158 4.55 1.71 -23.15
N GLU A 159 5.07 2.93 -23.12
CA GLU A 159 6.38 3.26 -23.67
C GLU A 159 7.49 3.33 -22.62
N ASP A 160 7.16 3.08 -21.33
CA ASP A 160 8.14 3.13 -20.24
C ASP A 160 9.19 2.02 -20.38
N PRO A 161 10.50 2.33 -20.39
CA PRO A 161 11.55 1.33 -20.56
C PRO A 161 11.57 0.28 -19.43
N GLY A 162 11.30 0.68 -18.20
CA GLY A 162 11.26 -0.24 -17.05
C GLY A 162 10.09 -1.21 -17.16
N MET A 163 8.91 -0.73 -17.53
CA MET A 163 7.74 -1.58 -17.75
C MET A 163 8.00 -2.57 -18.92
N LYS A 164 8.62 -2.14 -19.98
CA LYS A 164 9.02 -3.03 -21.10
C LYS A 164 9.97 -4.14 -20.65
N LYS A 165 10.96 -3.82 -19.81
CA LYS A 165 11.88 -4.83 -19.23
C LYS A 165 11.11 -5.82 -18.35
N PHE A 166 10.23 -5.33 -17.48
CA PHE A 166 9.39 -6.17 -16.62
C PHE A 166 8.54 -7.13 -17.45
N VAL A 167 7.85 -6.65 -18.48
CA VAL A 167 7.02 -7.47 -19.37
C VAL A 167 7.88 -8.51 -20.10
N THR A 168 9.02 -8.11 -20.65
CA THR A 168 9.94 -9.02 -21.33
C THR A 168 10.45 -10.14 -20.39
N PHE A 169 10.75 -9.79 -19.15
CA PHE A 169 11.14 -10.75 -18.13
C PHE A 169 10.02 -11.77 -17.86
N LEU A 170 8.79 -11.30 -17.68
CA LEU A 170 7.64 -12.19 -17.44
C LEU A 170 7.39 -13.11 -18.63
N ASP A 171 7.39 -12.57 -19.84
CA ASP A 171 7.17 -13.37 -21.07
C ASP A 171 8.20 -14.48 -21.23
N LYS A 172 9.43 -14.23 -20.80
CA LYS A 172 10.54 -15.18 -20.91
C LYS A 172 10.52 -16.25 -19.81
N TYR A 173 10.29 -15.85 -18.56
CA TYR A 173 10.52 -16.70 -17.41
C TYR A 173 9.24 -17.17 -16.71
N LEU A 174 8.13 -16.46 -16.89
CA LEU A 174 6.84 -16.71 -16.26
C LEU A 174 5.68 -16.49 -17.25
N PRO A 175 5.70 -17.18 -18.44
CA PRO A 175 4.77 -16.87 -19.54
C PRO A 175 3.29 -17.11 -19.24
N GLY A 176 2.96 -17.81 -18.15
CA GLY A 176 1.59 -18.10 -17.74
C GLY A 176 1.05 -17.16 -16.65
N GLU A 177 1.88 -16.26 -16.13
CA GLU A 177 1.49 -15.42 -15.00
C GLU A 177 0.67 -14.20 -15.44
N ASN A 178 -0.27 -13.80 -14.57
CA ASN A 178 -1.10 -12.65 -14.81
C ASN A 178 -0.32 -11.35 -14.52
N LYS A 179 0.08 -10.65 -15.56
CA LYS A 179 0.86 -9.40 -15.49
C LYS A 179 0.15 -8.26 -14.72
N HIS A 180 -1.17 -8.31 -14.58
CA HIS A 180 -1.95 -7.35 -13.78
C HIS A 180 -1.92 -7.64 -12.27
N ASN A 181 -1.25 -8.70 -11.84
CA ASN A 181 -1.08 -8.98 -10.43
C ASN A 181 0.07 -8.14 -9.86
N SER A 182 -0.26 -7.11 -9.10
CA SER A 182 0.72 -6.19 -8.49
C SER A 182 1.75 -6.89 -7.59
N ASN A 183 1.42 -8.06 -7.02
CA ASN A 183 2.38 -8.84 -6.24
C ASN A 183 3.56 -9.36 -7.09
N ILE A 184 3.35 -9.59 -8.39
CA ILE A 184 4.43 -9.99 -9.30
C ILE A 184 5.37 -8.82 -9.56
N ALA A 185 4.83 -7.60 -9.76
CA ALA A 185 5.65 -6.39 -9.89
C ALA A 185 6.46 -6.14 -8.60
N TYR A 186 5.84 -6.32 -7.43
CA TYR A 186 6.52 -6.25 -6.14
C TYR A 186 7.67 -7.28 -6.03
N ALA A 187 7.42 -8.54 -6.38
CA ALA A 187 8.43 -9.60 -6.33
C ALA A 187 9.59 -9.32 -7.31
N TYR A 188 9.29 -8.86 -8.52
CA TYR A 188 10.28 -8.46 -9.52
C TYR A 188 11.19 -7.34 -9.00
N MET A 189 10.61 -6.29 -8.45
CA MET A 189 11.34 -5.16 -7.88
C MET A 189 12.22 -5.59 -6.69
N SER A 190 11.71 -6.45 -5.81
CA SER A 190 12.48 -7.00 -4.69
C SER A 190 13.69 -7.80 -5.17
N ALA A 191 13.49 -8.63 -6.21
CA ALA A 191 14.56 -9.40 -6.84
C ALA A 191 15.59 -8.48 -7.53
N GLN A 192 15.13 -7.44 -8.24
CA GLN A 192 16.01 -6.46 -8.88
C GLN A 192 16.91 -5.76 -7.85
N THR A 193 16.35 -5.38 -6.69
CA THR A 193 17.13 -4.81 -5.60
C THR A 193 18.16 -5.81 -5.05
N MET A 194 17.76 -7.06 -4.83
CA MET A 194 18.69 -8.09 -4.34
C MET A 194 19.83 -8.34 -5.34
N VAL A 195 19.54 -8.38 -6.64
CA VAL A 195 20.57 -8.50 -7.68
C VAL A 195 21.54 -7.33 -7.60
N HIS A 196 21.06 -6.09 -7.45
CA HIS A 196 21.90 -4.91 -7.27
C HIS A 196 22.81 -5.06 -6.02
N ILE A 197 22.27 -5.46 -4.88
CA ILE A 197 23.03 -5.68 -3.65
C ILE A 197 24.13 -6.72 -3.86
N LEU A 198 23.81 -7.86 -4.47
CA LEU A 198 24.79 -8.92 -4.72
C LEU A 198 25.90 -8.48 -5.70
N GLN A 199 25.58 -7.67 -6.70
CA GLN A 199 26.58 -7.07 -7.59
C GLN A 199 27.53 -6.15 -6.82
N GLN A 200 27.03 -5.37 -5.86
CA GLN A 200 27.88 -4.52 -5.00
C GLN A 200 28.76 -5.32 -4.05
N CYS A 201 28.39 -6.56 -3.71
CA CYS A 201 29.19 -7.43 -2.85
C CYS A 201 30.48 -7.92 -3.53
N GLY A 202 30.54 -7.95 -4.87
CA GLY A 202 31.63 -8.61 -5.59
C GLY A 202 31.77 -10.08 -5.19
N ASP A 203 32.97 -10.51 -4.90
CA ASP A 203 33.26 -11.90 -4.47
C ASP A 203 33.01 -12.16 -2.98
N ASP A 204 32.78 -11.11 -2.17
CA ASP A 204 32.49 -11.23 -0.75
C ASP A 204 30.97 -11.37 -0.52
N LEU A 205 30.45 -12.58 -0.64
CA LEU A 205 29.03 -12.90 -0.40
C LEU A 205 28.76 -13.29 1.07
N THR A 206 29.61 -12.87 2.00
CA THR A 206 29.33 -13.07 3.43
C THR A 206 28.07 -12.35 3.84
N ARG A 207 27.33 -12.92 4.80
CA ARG A 207 26.10 -12.33 5.34
C ARG A 207 26.31 -10.89 5.82
N ALA A 208 27.46 -10.62 6.45
CA ALA A 208 27.82 -9.30 6.94
C ALA A 208 27.99 -8.28 5.79
N ASN A 209 28.63 -8.68 4.68
CA ASN A 209 28.79 -7.79 3.52
C ASN A 209 27.47 -7.57 2.79
N VAL A 210 26.66 -8.61 2.60
CA VAL A 210 25.33 -8.47 2.00
C VAL A 210 24.47 -7.48 2.78
N LEU A 211 24.46 -7.58 4.13
CA LEU A 211 23.73 -6.61 4.95
C LEU A 211 24.29 -5.19 4.78
N ARG A 212 25.61 -5.02 4.85
CA ARG A 212 26.24 -3.72 4.69
C ARG A 212 25.89 -3.06 3.36
N GLN A 213 25.84 -3.83 2.25
CA GLN A 213 25.42 -3.32 0.95
C GLN A 213 23.92 -3.00 0.93
N ALA A 214 23.10 -3.83 1.57
CA ALA A 214 21.66 -3.57 1.70
C ALA A 214 21.36 -2.30 2.53
N GLU A 215 22.19 -1.97 3.52
CA GLU A 215 22.11 -0.77 4.36
C GLU A 215 22.73 0.49 3.71
N SER A 216 23.22 0.39 2.48
CA SER A 216 23.90 1.50 1.80
C SER A 216 23.29 1.88 0.45
N LEU A 217 22.07 1.45 0.20
CA LEU A 217 21.34 1.81 -1.02
C LEU A 217 21.09 3.31 -1.05
N LYS A 218 21.41 3.95 -2.16
CA LYS A 218 21.23 5.38 -2.34
C LYS A 218 20.67 5.68 -3.73
N ASP A 219 19.53 6.35 -3.74
CA ASP A 219 18.84 6.81 -4.95
C ASP A 219 18.65 5.70 -6.00
N LEU A 220 18.49 4.44 -5.56
CA LEU A 220 18.33 3.32 -6.47
C LEU A 220 16.96 3.40 -7.16
N GLU A 221 17.00 3.51 -8.48
CA GLU A 221 15.81 3.47 -9.34
C GLU A 221 15.51 2.03 -9.75
N LEU A 222 14.24 1.65 -9.70
CA LEU A 222 13.79 0.32 -10.09
C LEU A 222 12.76 0.41 -11.21
N ASP A 223 12.75 -0.60 -12.08
CA ASP A 223 11.98 -0.60 -13.33
C ASP A 223 10.48 -0.32 -13.14
N VAL A 224 9.89 -0.81 -12.05
CA VAL A 224 8.44 -0.71 -11.80
C VAL A 224 8.05 0.28 -10.69
N LEU A 225 8.99 1.02 -10.11
CA LEU A 225 8.66 2.14 -9.22
C LEU A 225 8.08 3.32 -10.00
N LEU A 226 7.17 4.06 -9.38
CA LEU A 226 6.71 5.34 -9.93
C LEU A 226 7.89 6.31 -10.08
N PRO A 227 7.92 7.10 -11.16
CA PRO A 227 8.96 8.11 -11.35
C PRO A 227 9.04 9.07 -10.16
N GLY A 228 10.27 9.29 -9.67
CA GLY A 228 10.55 10.12 -8.50
C GLY A 228 10.58 9.37 -7.17
N ILE A 229 10.11 8.13 -7.10
CA ILE A 229 10.28 7.27 -5.94
C ILE A 229 11.59 6.48 -6.11
N LYS A 230 12.41 6.47 -5.07
CA LYS A 230 13.72 5.83 -5.05
C LYS A 230 13.90 4.97 -3.81
N VAL A 231 14.75 3.96 -3.94
CA VAL A 231 15.11 3.10 -2.81
C VAL A 231 16.33 3.68 -2.09
N ASN A 232 16.18 3.93 -0.81
CA ASN A 232 17.22 4.43 0.06
C ASN A 232 17.23 3.64 1.37
N THR A 233 18.42 3.36 1.90
CA THR A 233 18.59 2.69 3.20
C THR A 233 19.80 3.26 3.95
N SER A 234 19.85 2.97 5.24
CA SER A 234 21.03 3.24 6.07
C SER A 234 21.14 2.20 7.19
N PRO A 235 22.25 2.14 7.94
CA PRO A 235 22.38 1.25 9.10
C PRO A 235 21.34 1.50 10.21
N THR A 236 20.66 2.63 10.18
CA THR A 236 19.62 3.00 11.16
C THR A 236 18.23 3.11 10.52
N ASP A 237 18.13 2.87 9.23
CA ASP A 237 16.86 2.95 8.48
C ASP A 237 16.73 1.76 7.53
N HIS A 238 15.92 0.81 7.93
CA HIS A 238 15.63 -0.42 7.20
C HIS A 238 14.31 -0.37 6.41
N TYR A 239 13.82 0.84 6.09
CA TYR A 239 12.65 1.03 5.22
C TYR A 239 13.08 1.56 3.84
N PRO A 240 13.32 0.69 2.85
CA PRO A 240 13.86 1.06 1.54
C PRO A 240 12.94 2.00 0.74
N ILE A 241 11.62 1.89 0.90
CA ILE A 241 10.65 2.71 0.20
C ILE A 241 9.93 3.60 1.20
N GLN A 242 10.21 4.89 1.12
CA GLN A 242 9.75 5.90 2.07
C GLN A 242 8.79 6.91 1.43
N GLN A 243 8.40 6.66 0.20
CA GLN A 243 7.58 7.57 -0.58
C GLN A 243 6.40 6.84 -1.21
N THR A 244 5.32 7.56 -1.42
CA THR A 244 4.13 7.08 -2.10
C THR A 244 3.43 8.21 -2.84
N ARG A 245 2.41 7.90 -3.65
CA ARG A 245 1.54 8.85 -4.30
C ARG A 245 0.09 8.47 -4.11
N MET A 246 -0.79 9.45 -3.92
CA MET A 246 -2.24 9.18 -3.84
C MET A 246 -2.80 8.79 -5.21
N HIS A 247 -3.73 7.84 -5.19
CA HIS A 247 -4.42 7.34 -6.38
C HIS A 247 -5.92 7.27 -6.13
N ARG A 248 -6.70 7.45 -7.20
CA ARG A 248 -8.15 7.25 -7.20
C ARG A 248 -8.52 6.24 -8.30
N PHE A 249 -9.38 5.31 -7.98
CA PHE A 249 -9.87 4.32 -8.95
C PHE A 249 -10.99 4.93 -9.81
N ASP A 250 -10.82 4.93 -11.13
CA ASP A 250 -11.79 5.53 -12.05
C ASP A 250 -12.89 4.54 -12.51
N GLY A 251 -12.81 3.30 -12.05
CA GLY A 251 -13.66 2.17 -12.46
C GLY A 251 -12.94 1.19 -13.41
N VAL A 252 -11.75 1.56 -13.90
CA VAL A 252 -10.93 0.74 -14.81
C VAL A 252 -9.52 0.59 -14.27
N ARG A 253 -8.91 1.69 -13.79
CA ARG A 253 -7.53 1.76 -13.33
C ARG A 253 -7.34 2.79 -12.22
N TRP A 254 -6.22 2.70 -11.54
CA TRP A 254 -5.81 3.68 -10.55
C TRP A 254 -5.19 4.93 -11.24
N GLN A 255 -5.74 6.09 -10.98
CA GLN A 255 -5.26 7.37 -11.48
C GLN A 255 -4.48 8.09 -10.36
N GLY A 256 -3.17 8.30 -10.57
CA GLY A 256 -2.36 9.07 -9.64
C GLY A 256 -2.74 10.54 -9.62
N PHE A 257 -2.83 11.12 -8.42
CA PHE A 257 -3.07 12.55 -8.24
C PHE A 257 -2.19 13.14 -7.14
N GLY A 258 -2.02 14.46 -7.15
CA GLY A 258 -1.14 15.15 -6.21
C GLY A 258 0.34 14.81 -6.40
N PRO A 259 1.21 15.33 -5.54
CA PRO A 259 2.65 15.07 -5.56
C PRO A 259 2.99 13.69 -4.99
N ILE A 260 4.27 13.32 -5.09
CA ILE A 260 4.88 12.28 -4.26
C ILE A 260 4.91 12.76 -2.81
N LEU A 261 4.58 11.88 -1.89
CA LEU A 261 4.46 12.16 -0.45
C LEU A 261 5.45 11.32 0.33
N GLU A 262 6.10 11.93 1.31
CA GLU A 262 6.94 11.23 2.28
C GLU A 262 6.06 10.50 3.30
N LEU A 263 6.51 9.31 3.71
CA LEU A 263 5.80 8.49 4.70
C LEU A 263 6.01 8.97 6.14
N ASP A 264 7.12 9.69 6.39
CA ASP A 264 7.47 10.23 7.72
C ASP A 264 6.96 11.65 7.96
#